data_48497fdfeaaa39194f28641147e942e3
#
_entry.id   48497fdfeaaa39194f28641147e942e3
#
_cell.length_a   1.000
_cell.length_b   1.000
_cell.length_c   1.000
_cell.angle_alpha   90.00
_cell.angle_beta   90.00
_cell.angle_gamma   90.00
#
_symmetry.space_group_name_H-M   'P 1'
#
loop_
_entity.id
_entity.type
_entity.pdbx_description
1 polymer ?
#
loop_
_entity_poly.entity_id
_entity_poly.type
_entity_poly.pdbx_seq_one_letter_code
_entity_poly.pdbx_strand_id
1 'polypeptide(L)'
;MAQSVQPLGNEQQARQQEEARERERIVSAPGGRSSVAASAGYPQLPTETPCFRIDRFTVDVPDSLPEGVKARGASVLPMDRFAFAREWLEHYTGQCVGKQGLDVLIKALSQHILSRGYITTRVLLPEQDLSSGTLKVSLIPGVIRHVRFADEKLRGTWKTAFPTRDGELLNLRDLEQGLEQMKRVQSQDVSMQIVPGDVPGESDVVLDVKRGKPWTVVASIDNSGTRATGKLQGNLSIGIDNPLGLNDIFNVGVSQDLELGDNRLGSHGWNGFYSIPWGDWTATLSAYTNTYYQQIAGVNQTFVASGNSKTIDFKLARVLARSQNDVFGGYVRLSRRFGQSFVEDTEIPQQRRNNTFVEFGLTDRHYFDGAQFDGTLAYRQGVAGLGAQDDILAAGGGPTYRFKMAVLDANLSVPFAIAKQPFRYVTSIHGQYTGNSLYYIDDLTIGSRYTVRGFDGETMLAAARGFYWRNELQMPIGQTGQAIYAGLDYGRVWGPQPVALVGTQLAGAVIGVKGSVATRFGGYGYDLFAGTPVYKPSGFPTARVTVGFQMTAQF
;
A
#
# COMPACT_ATOMS: atom_id res chain seq x y z
N MET A 1 -9.20 -6.52 -44.20
CA MET A 1 -9.63 -6.40 -42.81
C MET A 1 -8.40 -6.69 -41.96
N ALA A 2 -7.75 -5.67 -41.44
CA ALA A 2 -6.64 -5.86 -40.52
C ALA A 2 -7.23 -6.35 -39.22
N GLN A 3 -7.05 -7.63 -38.90
CA GLN A 3 -7.24 -8.12 -37.56
C GLN A 3 -6.28 -7.33 -36.66
N SER A 4 -6.84 -6.63 -35.70
CA SER A 4 -6.11 -5.83 -34.73
C SER A 4 -5.05 -6.68 -34.02
N VAL A 5 -3.79 -6.38 -34.26
CA VAL A 5 -2.67 -6.88 -33.46
C VAL A 5 -2.82 -6.25 -32.07
N GLN A 6 -3.56 -6.90 -31.21
CA GLN A 6 -3.87 -6.52 -29.84
C GLN A 6 -3.81 -7.79 -28.99
N PRO A 7 -3.43 -7.80 -27.87
CA PRO A 7 -3.28 -7.12 -26.60
C PRO A 7 -2.17 -7.64 -25.64
N LEU A 8 -1.07 -8.15 -26.12
CA LEU A 8 -0.08 -8.88 -25.32
C LEU A 8 0.79 -8.00 -24.40
N GLY A 9 0.97 -6.73 -24.77
CA GLY A 9 1.66 -5.76 -23.92
C GLY A 9 0.92 -5.45 -22.62
N ASN A 10 -0.40 -5.61 -22.59
CA ASN A 10 -1.22 -5.27 -21.42
C ASN A 10 -1.28 -6.38 -20.38
N GLU A 11 -1.22 -7.65 -20.79
CA GLU A 11 -1.19 -8.76 -19.84
C GLU A 11 0.11 -8.77 -19.06
N GLN A 12 1.25 -8.59 -19.72
CA GLN A 12 2.54 -8.48 -19.05
C GLN A 12 2.60 -7.22 -18.17
N GLN A 13 1.97 -6.13 -18.59
CA GLN A 13 1.88 -4.92 -17.78
C GLN A 13 0.96 -5.12 -16.57
N ALA A 14 -0.18 -5.78 -16.73
CA ALA A 14 -1.07 -6.15 -15.62
C ALA A 14 -0.37 -7.08 -14.63
N ARG A 15 0.39 -8.05 -15.12
CA ARG A 15 1.24 -8.93 -14.31
C ARG A 15 2.30 -8.14 -13.52
N GLN A 16 3.05 -7.26 -14.18
CA GLN A 16 4.06 -6.43 -13.52
C GLN A 16 3.45 -5.49 -12.49
N GLN A 17 2.27 -4.94 -12.77
CA GLN A 17 1.53 -4.12 -11.83
C GLN A 17 1.07 -4.92 -10.61
N GLU A 18 0.58 -6.15 -10.80
CA GLU A 18 0.17 -7.01 -9.69
C GLU A 18 1.37 -7.47 -8.87
N GLU A 19 2.47 -7.87 -9.50
CA GLU A 19 3.72 -8.19 -8.83
C GLU A 19 4.32 -6.98 -8.08
N ALA A 20 4.16 -5.76 -8.62
CA ALA A 20 4.55 -4.54 -7.93
C ALA A 20 3.64 -4.26 -6.73
N ARG A 21 2.33 -4.49 -6.86
CA ARG A 21 1.37 -4.36 -5.77
C ARG A 21 1.60 -5.40 -4.67
N GLU A 22 1.86 -6.65 -5.02
CA GLU A 22 2.21 -7.67 -4.03
C GLU A 22 3.51 -7.34 -3.31
N ARG A 23 4.52 -6.84 -4.02
CA ARG A 23 5.76 -6.36 -3.40
C ARG A 23 5.53 -5.16 -2.49
N GLU A 24 4.71 -4.18 -2.91
CA GLU A 24 4.30 -3.06 -2.05
C GLU A 24 3.55 -3.55 -0.80
N ARG A 25 2.71 -4.59 -0.92
CA ARG A 25 2.03 -5.22 0.23
C ARG A 25 2.99 -5.92 1.18
N ILE A 26 3.96 -6.66 0.66
CA ILE A 26 4.97 -7.36 1.46
C ILE A 26 5.86 -6.35 2.19
N VAL A 27 6.28 -5.29 1.50
CA VAL A 27 7.10 -4.21 2.05
C VAL A 27 6.32 -3.36 3.07
N SER A 28 5.01 -3.28 2.95
CA SER A 28 4.13 -2.60 3.90
C SER A 28 3.50 -3.55 4.93
N ALA A 29 4.22 -4.62 5.31
CA ALA A 29 3.76 -5.54 6.34
C ALA A 29 3.32 -4.80 7.63
N PRO A 30 2.25 -5.24 8.30
CA PRO A 30 1.72 -4.52 9.44
C PRO A 30 2.77 -4.46 10.55
N GLY A 31 3.19 -3.26 10.88
CA GLY A 31 3.98 -2.99 12.07
C GLY A 31 3.21 -3.42 13.31
N GLY A 32 3.93 -3.86 14.35
CA GLY A 32 3.31 -4.19 15.62
C GLY A 32 2.49 -3.00 16.12
N ARG A 33 1.21 -3.22 16.38
CA ARG A 33 0.34 -2.20 16.97
C ARG A 33 0.43 -2.27 18.48
N SER A 34 0.55 -1.12 19.12
CA SER A 34 0.35 -1.00 20.55
C SER A 34 -1.12 -0.65 20.79
N SER A 35 -1.86 -1.51 21.51
CA SER A 35 -3.20 -1.18 21.95
C SER A 35 -3.12 -0.13 23.06
N VAL A 36 -3.57 1.08 22.77
CA VAL A 36 -3.81 2.11 23.79
C VAL A 36 -5.30 2.08 24.12
N ALA A 37 -5.63 2.28 25.41
CA ALA A 37 -7.03 2.35 25.82
C ALA A 37 -7.80 3.39 25.00
N ALA A 38 -9.00 3.03 24.57
CA ALA A 38 -9.87 3.96 23.86
C ALA A 38 -10.16 5.20 24.71
N SER A 39 -10.40 6.35 24.06
CA SER A 39 -10.82 7.56 24.76
C SER A 39 -12.09 7.30 25.56
N ALA A 40 -12.14 7.80 26.80
CA ALA A 40 -13.31 7.67 27.69
C ALA A 40 -14.54 8.46 27.21
N GLY A 41 -14.48 9.16 26.08
CA GLY A 41 -15.53 10.08 25.63
C GLY A 41 -15.68 11.27 26.59
N TYR A 42 -16.93 11.67 26.84
CA TYR A 42 -17.28 12.74 27.79
C TYR A 42 -18.09 12.13 28.96
N PRO A 43 -17.44 11.64 30.03
CA PRO A 43 -18.15 11.07 31.18
C PRO A 43 -19.03 12.11 31.86
N GLN A 44 -20.19 11.70 32.36
CA GLN A 44 -21.03 12.55 33.18
C GLN A 44 -20.40 12.79 34.55
N LEU A 45 -20.45 14.04 35.02
CA LEU A 45 -19.94 14.39 36.33
C LEU A 45 -20.96 13.98 37.39
N PRO A 46 -20.50 13.48 38.57
CA PRO A 46 -21.40 13.16 39.67
C PRO A 46 -22.00 14.42 40.27
N THR A 47 -23.24 14.32 40.74
CA THR A 47 -23.84 15.38 41.54
C THR A 47 -23.30 15.27 42.96
N GLU A 48 -22.60 16.30 43.46
CA GLU A 48 -21.94 16.29 44.75
C GLU A 48 -22.06 17.64 45.47
N THR A 49 -21.88 17.64 46.77
CA THR A 49 -21.85 18.84 47.62
C THR A 49 -20.69 18.73 48.60
N PRO A 50 -19.78 19.72 48.70
CA PRO A 50 -19.75 20.97 47.92
C PRO A 50 -19.26 20.76 46.49
N CYS A 51 -19.72 21.59 45.54
CA CYS A 51 -19.19 21.70 44.19
C CYS A 51 -19.08 23.17 43.79
N PHE A 52 -18.22 23.47 42.86
CA PHE A 52 -17.95 24.81 42.34
C PHE A 52 -18.28 24.86 40.86
N ARG A 53 -18.94 25.90 40.41
CA ARG A 53 -19.19 26.12 38.99
C ARG A 53 -17.90 26.54 38.31
N ILE A 54 -17.49 25.81 37.26
CA ILE A 54 -16.27 26.08 36.50
C ILE A 54 -16.65 26.76 35.17
N ASP A 55 -16.29 28.03 35.05
CA ASP A 55 -16.56 28.84 33.86
C ASP A 55 -15.37 28.92 32.91
N ARG A 56 -14.16 28.52 33.37
CA ARG A 56 -12.94 28.58 32.60
C ARG A 56 -12.00 27.42 32.93
N PHE A 57 -11.43 26.81 31.89
CA PHE A 57 -10.39 25.80 32.00
C PHE A 57 -9.07 26.37 31.46
N THR A 58 -7.95 26.09 32.15
CA THR A 58 -6.60 26.40 31.68
C THR A 58 -5.74 25.15 31.74
N VAL A 59 -4.90 24.97 30.70
CA VAL A 59 -3.92 23.89 30.63
C VAL A 59 -2.56 24.50 30.45
N ASP A 60 -1.64 24.24 31.37
CA ASP A 60 -0.29 24.79 31.37
C ASP A 60 0.77 23.72 31.72
N VAL A 61 2.02 24.12 31.69
CA VAL A 61 3.20 23.31 32.09
C VAL A 61 3.80 23.93 33.35
N PRO A 62 4.15 23.08 34.37
CA PRO A 62 4.79 23.58 35.60
C PRO A 62 6.09 24.37 35.32
N ASP A 63 6.34 25.42 36.10
CA ASP A 63 7.52 26.27 35.93
C ASP A 63 8.85 25.55 36.18
N SER A 64 8.82 24.46 36.91
CA SER A 64 9.98 23.60 37.21
C SER A 64 10.52 22.83 36.02
N LEU A 65 9.76 22.75 34.90
CA LEU A 65 10.21 22.04 33.72
C LEU A 65 11.12 22.88 32.83
N PRO A 66 12.07 22.24 32.09
CA PRO A 66 12.93 22.94 31.15
C PRO A 66 12.13 23.70 30.07
N GLU A 67 12.63 24.85 29.64
CA GLU A 67 11.96 25.73 28.68
C GLU A 67 11.62 25.03 27.35
N GLY A 68 12.52 24.18 26.85
CA GLY A 68 12.29 23.41 25.62
C GLY A 68 11.14 22.41 25.75
N VAL A 69 10.94 21.83 26.93
CA VAL A 69 9.83 20.94 27.23
C VAL A 69 8.52 21.71 27.34
N LYS A 70 8.53 22.89 28.01
CA LYS A 70 7.39 23.80 28.12
C LYS A 70 6.91 24.23 26.73
N ALA A 71 7.81 24.68 25.87
CA ALA A 71 7.48 25.19 24.53
C ALA A 71 6.84 24.11 23.64
N ARG A 72 7.20 22.84 23.84
CA ARG A 72 6.61 21.70 23.10
C ARG A 72 5.39 21.10 23.78
N GLY A 73 5.26 21.28 25.08
CA GLY A 73 4.25 20.66 25.91
C GLY A 73 2.89 21.32 25.85
N ALA A 74 2.77 22.53 26.37
CA ALA A 74 1.49 23.21 26.55
C ALA A 74 1.59 24.69 26.17
N SER A 75 1.74 24.98 24.89
CA SER A 75 1.76 26.33 24.35
C SER A 75 0.34 26.89 24.26
N VAL A 76 0.21 28.21 24.34
CA VAL A 76 -1.02 28.96 24.12
C VAL A 76 -1.28 29.26 22.63
N LEU A 77 -0.35 28.89 21.75
CA LEU A 77 -0.45 29.16 20.33
C LEU A 77 -1.48 28.26 19.64
N PRO A 78 -2.05 28.65 18.49
CA PRO A 78 -3.00 27.82 17.73
C PRO A 78 -2.42 26.47 17.29
N MET A 79 -1.10 26.39 17.12
CA MET A 79 -0.37 25.16 16.74
C MET A 79 0.04 24.30 17.94
N ASP A 80 -0.43 24.61 19.13
CA ASP A 80 -0.16 23.86 20.35
C ASP A 80 -0.57 22.38 20.21
N ARG A 81 0.34 21.49 20.55
CA ARG A 81 0.15 20.03 20.47
C ARG A 81 -0.92 19.50 21.43
N PHE A 82 -1.23 20.23 22.51
CA PHE A 82 -2.25 19.88 23.50
C PHE A 82 -3.53 20.73 23.41
N ALA A 83 -3.74 21.46 22.31
CA ALA A 83 -4.99 22.20 22.08
C ALA A 83 -6.23 21.33 22.26
N PHE A 84 -6.18 20.08 21.76
CA PHE A 84 -7.24 19.10 21.89
C PHE A 84 -7.62 18.78 23.36
N ALA A 85 -6.66 18.89 24.29
CA ALA A 85 -6.93 18.66 25.71
C ALA A 85 -7.71 19.82 26.34
N ARG A 86 -7.43 21.07 25.92
CA ARG A 86 -8.22 22.25 26.31
C ARG A 86 -9.62 22.19 25.72
N GLU A 87 -9.75 21.93 24.43
CA GLU A 87 -11.04 21.79 23.74
C GLU A 87 -11.90 20.69 24.40
N TRP A 88 -11.29 19.59 24.81
CA TRP A 88 -12.00 18.53 25.54
C TRP A 88 -12.53 19.00 26.89
N LEU A 89 -11.73 19.75 27.67
CA LEU A 89 -12.14 20.32 28.96
C LEU A 89 -13.25 21.37 28.82
N GLU A 90 -13.23 22.19 27.76
CA GLU A 90 -14.24 23.22 27.50
C GLU A 90 -15.66 22.68 27.39
N HIS A 91 -15.82 21.38 27.05
CA HIS A 91 -17.11 20.70 27.06
C HIS A 91 -17.81 20.76 28.44
N TYR A 92 -17.04 20.88 29.52
CA TYR A 92 -17.54 20.94 30.89
C TYR A 92 -17.73 22.35 31.42
N THR A 93 -17.59 23.38 30.59
CA THR A 93 -17.78 24.78 30.99
C THR A 93 -19.20 25.00 31.52
N GLY A 94 -19.29 25.69 32.67
CA GLY A 94 -20.55 25.99 33.36
C GLY A 94 -21.08 24.86 34.25
N GLN A 95 -20.43 23.70 34.30
CA GLN A 95 -20.79 22.57 35.15
C GLN A 95 -20.29 22.76 36.60
N CYS A 96 -20.97 22.13 37.55
CA CYS A 96 -20.57 22.12 38.94
C CYS A 96 -19.63 20.95 39.20
N VAL A 97 -18.43 21.24 39.68
CA VAL A 97 -17.35 20.25 39.88
C VAL A 97 -16.93 20.24 41.34
N GLY A 98 -17.03 19.12 42.01
CA GLY A 98 -16.49 18.87 43.34
C GLY A 98 -15.33 17.87 43.30
N LYS A 99 -15.03 17.25 44.43
CA LYS A 99 -13.88 16.35 44.55
C LYS A 99 -13.97 15.13 43.61
N GLN A 100 -15.12 14.47 43.59
CA GLN A 100 -15.33 13.28 42.75
C GLN A 100 -15.39 13.66 41.26
N GLY A 101 -15.98 14.83 40.95
CA GLY A 101 -15.99 15.37 39.60
C GLY A 101 -14.57 15.67 39.07
N LEU A 102 -13.69 16.20 39.91
CA LEU A 102 -12.27 16.42 39.58
C LEU A 102 -11.57 15.08 39.25
N ASP A 103 -11.76 14.06 40.08
CA ASP A 103 -11.14 12.75 39.85
C ASP A 103 -11.60 12.15 38.52
N VAL A 104 -12.91 12.27 38.20
CA VAL A 104 -13.48 11.81 36.92
C VAL A 104 -12.85 12.59 35.75
N LEU A 105 -12.79 13.92 35.84
CA LEU A 105 -12.23 14.78 34.79
C LEU A 105 -10.75 14.48 34.54
N ILE A 106 -9.92 14.42 35.59
CA ILE A 106 -8.48 14.18 35.45
C ILE A 106 -8.20 12.79 34.88
N LYS A 107 -8.94 11.79 35.32
CA LYS A 107 -8.82 10.42 34.79
C LYS A 107 -9.22 10.35 33.31
N ALA A 108 -10.34 10.96 32.95
CA ALA A 108 -10.84 10.94 31.58
C ALA A 108 -9.94 11.76 30.64
N LEU A 109 -9.47 12.93 31.09
CA LEU A 109 -8.48 13.73 30.36
C LEU A 109 -7.17 12.95 30.14
N SER A 110 -6.68 12.28 31.18
CA SER A 110 -5.48 11.43 31.06
C SER A 110 -5.69 10.34 30.00
N GLN A 111 -6.84 9.66 29.99
CA GLN A 111 -7.18 8.67 28.98
C GLN A 111 -7.31 9.29 27.59
N HIS A 112 -7.86 10.50 27.48
CA HIS A 112 -7.95 11.21 26.20
C HIS A 112 -6.56 11.57 25.64
N ILE A 113 -5.63 12.04 26.48
CA ILE A 113 -4.24 12.31 26.10
C ILE A 113 -3.51 11.04 25.69
N LEU A 114 -3.68 9.95 26.45
CA LEU A 114 -3.12 8.63 26.11
C LEU A 114 -3.64 8.12 24.75
N SER A 115 -4.94 8.24 24.49
CA SER A 115 -5.55 7.79 23.22
C SER A 115 -4.99 8.52 22.00
N ARG A 116 -4.49 9.75 22.18
CA ARG A 116 -3.79 10.54 21.15
C ARG A 116 -2.31 10.17 20.97
N GLY A 117 -1.82 9.18 21.73
CA GLY A 117 -0.46 8.67 21.63
C GLY A 117 0.56 9.28 22.61
N TYR A 118 0.18 10.24 23.45
CA TYR A 118 1.08 10.87 24.44
C TYR A 118 1.17 10.03 25.71
N ILE A 119 1.75 8.84 25.61
CA ILE A 119 1.69 7.78 26.63
C ILE A 119 2.54 8.06 27.89
N THR A 120 3.51 8.96 27.81
CA THR A 120 4.36 9.37 28.93
C THR A 120 3.98 10.73 29.52
N THR A 121 3.06 11.47 28.88
CA THR A 121 2.52 12.73 29.39
C THR A 121 1.61 12.48 30.59
N ARG A 122 1.80 13.24 31.66
CA ARG A 122 1.04 13.14 32.91
C ARG A 122 0.21 14.38 33.13
N VAL A 123 -1.02 14.17 33.64
CA VAL A 123 -1.94 15.24 34.03
C VAL A 123 -1.80 15.44 35.54
N LEU A 124 -1.59 16.69 35.97
CA LEU A 124 -1.50 17.10 37.36
C LEU A 124 -2.61 18.10 37.68
N LEU A 125 -3.12 17.99 38.90
CA LEU A 125 -4.03 18.96 39.47
C LEU A 125 -3.27 19.73 40.56
N PRO A 126 -2.83 20.99 40.32
CA PRO A 126 -2.18 21.80 41.34
C PRO A 126 -3.19 22.23 42.42
N GLU A 127 -2.69 22.54 43.62
CA GLU A 127 -3.50 23.13 44.66
C GLU A 127 -4.04 24.49 44.18
N GLN A 128 -5.36 24.66 44.26
CA GLN A 128 -6.04 25.83 43.73
C GLN A 128 -7.38 26.08 44.42
N ASP A 129 -7.85 27.33 44.35
CA ASP A 129 -9.16 27.74 44.82
C ASP A 129 -10.17 27.72 43.66
N LEU A 130 -11.10 26.75 43.69
CA LEU A 130 -12.13 26.61 42.68
C LEU A 130 -13.26 27.63 42.78
N SER A 131 -13.33 28.38 43.88
CA SER A 131 -14.33 29.44 44.05
C SER A 131 -14.15 30.60 43.03
N SER A 132 -12.99 30.69 42.41
CA SER A 132 -12.68 31.62 41.32
C SER A 132 -13.39 31.30 40.01
N GLY A 133 -14.06 30.12 39.89
CA GLY A 133 -14.66 29.64 38.65
C GLY A 133 -13.66 29.18 37.59
N THR A 134 -12.39 29.12 37.92
CA THR A 134 -11.32 28.69 37.01
C THR A 134 -10.72 27.39 37.51
N LEU A 135 -10.67 26.35 36.64
CA LEU A 135 -9.96 25.10 36.90
C LEU A 135 -8.65 25.07 36.08
N LYS A 136 -7.55 25.04 36.79
CA LYS A 136 -6.21 24.94 36.23
C LYS A 136 -5.76 23.48 36.25
N VAL A 137 -5.32 22.99 35.08
CA VAL A 137 -4.74 21.66 34.91
C VAL A 137 -3.32 21.84 34.41
N SER A 138 -2.37 21.15 35.03
CA SER A 138 -0.96 21.19 34.60
C SER A 138 -0.56 19.87 33.96
N LEU A 139 0.26 19.95 32.91
CA LEU A 139 0.81 18.80 32.21
C LEU A 139 2.31 18.68 32.47
N ILE A 140 2.78 17.45 32.72
CA ILE A 140 4.19 17.09 32.52
C ILE A 140 4.27 16.40 31.16
N PRO A 141 4.72 17.12 30.10
CA PRO A 141 4.84 16.52 28.77
C PRO A 141 5.91 15.44 28.77
N GLY A 142 5.59 14.32 28.13
CA GLY A 142 6.59 13.28 27.86
C GLY A 142 7.49 13.70 26.72
N VAL A 143 8.81 13.68 26.94
CA VAL A 143 9.83 14.09 25.96
C VAL A 143 10.82 12.96 25.73
N ILE A 144 11.26 12.81 24.49
CA ILE A 144 12.33 11.87 24.13
C ILE A 144 13.66 12.47 24.55
N ARG A 145 14.36 11.80 25.49
CA ARG A 145 15.73 12.16 25.85
C ARG A 145 16.68 11.70 24.73
N HIS A 146 16.67 10.40 24.44
CA HIS A 146 17.49 9.80 23.39
C HIS A 146 16.72 8.67 22.67
N VAL A 147 16.89 8.61 21.36
CA VAL A 147 16.59 7.42 20.58
C VAL A 147 17.92 6.71 20.31
N ARG A 148 18.05 5.44 20.73
CA ARG A 148 19.31 4.71 20.59
C ARG A 148 19.08 3.22 20.34
N PHE A 149 20.05 2.58 19.74
CA PHE A 149 20.09 1.12 19.68
C PHE A 149 20.47 0.52 21.04
N ALA A 150 19.92 -0.65 21.35
CA ALA A 150 20.32 -1.42 22.52
C ALA A 150 21.78 -1.90 22.39
N ASP A 151 22.19 -2.27 21.19
CA ASP A 151 23.59 -2.58 20.86
C ASP A 151 24.23 -1.37 20.14
N GLU A 152 25.13 -0.69 20.83
CA GLU A 152 25.85 0.48 20.30
C GLU A 152 26.77 0.15 19.10
N LYS A 153 27.11 -1.12 18.90
CA LYS A 153 27.94 -1.58 17.78
C LYS A 153 27.15 -1.81 16.50
N LEU A 154 25.82 -1.67 16.56
CA LEU A 154 24.96 -1.91 15.42
C LEU A 154 25.21 -0.85 14.33
N ARG A 155 25.55 -1.31 13.13
CA ARG A 155 25.74 -0.42 11.98
C ARG A 155 24.41 0.05 11.41
N GLY A 156 24.37 1.26 10.82
CA GLY A 156 23.18 1.87 10.23
C GLY A 156 22.56 2.93 11.13
N THR A 157 21.42 3.46 10.74
CA THR A 157 20.77 4.55 11.46
C THR A 157 19.28 4.31 11.66
N TRP A 158 18.75 4.78 12.77
CA TRP A 158 17.32 4.89 13.00
C TRP A 158 16.75 6.22 12.45
N LYS A 159 17.62 7.23 12.24
CA LYS A 159 17.23 8.63 11.92
C LYS A 159 16.48 8.78 10.62
N THR A 160 16.68 7.89 9.66
CA THR A 160 15.91 7.90 8.41
C THR A 160 14.52 7.27 8.58
N ALA A 161 14.33 6.40 9.56
CA ALA A 161 13.07 5.72 9.78
C ALA A 161 12.10 6.52 10.66
N PHE A 162 12.61 7.17 11.72
CA PHE A 162 11.76 7.85 12.70
C PHE A 162 11.45 9.30 12.29
N PRO A 163 10.16 9.73 12.37
CA PRO A 163 9.79 11.12 12.14
C PRO A 163 10.09 12.03 13.33
N THR A 164 10.50 11.47 14.46
CA THR A 164 10.79 12.16 15.72
C THR A 164 12.26 12.05 16.11
N ARG A 165 12.72 12.94 17.00
CA ARG A 165 14.12 13.07 17.41
C ARG A 165 14.25 13.35 18.90
N ASP A 166 15.51 13.30 19.38
CA ASP A 166 15.87 13.69 20.74
C ASP A 166 15.38 15.11 21.03
N GLY A 167 14.79 15.30 22.20
CA GLY A 167 14.22 16.56 22.65
C GLY A 167 12.81 16.86 22.14
N GLU A 168 12.18 16.02 21.36
CA GLU A 168 10.79 16.18 20.90
C GLU A 168 9.79 15.49 21.83
N LEU A 169 8.50 15.88 21.72
CA LEU A 169 7.43 15.22 22.45
C LEU A 169 7.35 13.74 22.07
N LEU A 170 7.26 12.89 23.08
CA LEU A 170 7.09 11.47 22.86
C LEU A 170 5.64 11.16 22.47
N ASN A 171 5.45 10.82 21.20
CA ASN A 171 4.17 10.33 20.68
C ASN A 171 4.34 8.91 20.16
N LEU A 172 3.52 7.98 20.66
CA LEU A 172 3.57 6.58 20.27
C LEU A 172 3.35 6.39 18.76
N ARG A 173 2.54 7.24 18.10
CA ARG A 173 2.26 7.14 16.67
C ARG A 173 3.50 7.43 15.81
N ASP A 174 4.32 8.39 16.26
CA ASP A 174 5.60 8.69 15.60
C ASP A 174 6.60 7.55 15.79
N LEU A 175 6.60 6.94 16.98
CA LEU A 175 7.44 5.77 17.26
C LEU A 175 6.98 4.54 16.46
N GLU A 176 5.69 4.28 16.36
CA GLU A 176 5.13 3.22 15.51
C GLU A 176 5.47 3.43 14.04
N GLN A 177 5.42 4.67 13.56
CA GLN A 177 5.84 5.00 12.20
C GLN A 177 7.31 4.65 11.96
N GLY A 178 8.20 5.07 12.86
CA GLY A 178 9.62 4.74 12.76
C GLY A 178 9.89 3.24 12.81
N LEU A 179 9.21 2.54 13.70
CA LEU A 179 9.32 1.10 13.84
C LEU A 179 8.84 0.37 12.57
N GLU A 180 7.73 0.81 11.97
CA GLU A 180 7.22 0.27 10.71
C GLU A 180 8.20 0.50 9.55
N GLN A 181 8.78 1.71 9.47
CA GLN A 181 9.81 2.00 8.46
C GLN A 181 11.06 1.12 8.61
N MET A 182 11.47 0.79 9.82
CA MET A 182 12.57 -0.16 10.04
C MET A 182 12.18 -1.60 9.71
N LYS A 183 10.96 -2.03 10.05
CA LYS A 183 10.43 -3.37 9.78
C LYS A 183 10.11 -3.62 8.30
N ARG A 184 10.08 -2.59 7.46
CA ARG A 184 10.04 -2.77 5.99
C ARG A 184 11.22 -3.60 5.48
N VAL A 185 12.36 -3.50 6.15
CA VAL A 185 13.57 -4.30 5.86
C VAL A 185 13.36 -5.69 6.42
N GLN A 186 13.05 -6.67 5.57
CA GLN A 186 12.64 -8.03 5.98
C GLN A 186 13.70 -8.77 6.81
N SER A 187 14.97 -8.46 6.60
CA SER A 187 16.08 -9.04 7.35
C SER A 187 16.24 -8.45 8.76
N GLN A 188 15.37 -7.51 9.18
CA GLN A 188 15.40 -6.90 10.50
C GLN A 188 14.14 -7.21 11.29
N ASP A 189 14.31 -7.80 12.47
CA ASP A 189 13.27 -7.81 13.50
C ASP A 189 13.60 -6.71 14.52
N VAL A 190 12.68 -5.74 14.65
CA VAL A 190 12.89 -4.54 15.46
C VAL A 190 11.83 -4.48 16.53
N SER A 191 12.26 -4.39 17.78
CA SER A 191 11.39 -4.06 18.91
C SER A 191 11.88 -2.79 19.59
N MET A 192 11.00 -2.12 20.32
CA MET A 192 11.36 -0.92 21.08
C MET A 192 10.88 -1.02 22.52
N GLN A 193 11.62 -0.35 23.40
CA GLN A 193 11.28 -0.17 24.80
C GLN A 193 11.39 1.32 25.14
N ILE A 194 10.45 1.81 25.94
CA ILE A 194 10.48 3.17 26.46
C ILE A 194 10.94 3.08 27.90
N VAL A 195 12.10 3.66 28.18
CA VAL A 195 12.75 3.61 29.50
C VAL A 195 12.70 5.00 30.12
N PRO A 196 12.19 5.18 31.36
CA PRO A 196 12.20 6.48 32.03
C PRO A 196 13.60 7.06 32.12
N GLY A 197 13.74 8.37 31.92
CA GLY A 197 14.96 9.14 32.16
C GLY A 197 15.11 9.55 33.63
N ASP A 198 16.19 10.25 33.92
CA ASP A 198 16.49 10.73 35.28
C ASP A 198 15.66 11.97 35.67
N VAL A 199 15.17 12.72 34.67
CA VAL A 199 14.34 13.91 34.85
C VAL A 199 12.87 13.56 34.62
N PRO A 200 11.93 14.02 35.45
CA PRO A 200 10.50 13.82 35.24
C PRO A 200 10.05 14.29 33.86
N GLY A 201 9.32 13.43 33.13
CA GLY A 201 8.86 13.70 31.77
C GLY A 201 9.81 13.23 30.67
N GLU A 202 11.06 12.88 30.97
CA GLU A 202 12.00 12.36 29.98
C GLU A 202 11.94 10.84 29.87
N SER A 203 12.18 10.33 28.66
CA SER A 203 12.28 8.89 28.39
C SER A 203 13.26 8.62 27.26
N ASP A 204 14.00 7.51 27.39
CA ASP A 204 14.79 6.96 26.28
C ASP A 204 13.92 5.99 25.46
N VAL A 205 14.09 6.04 24.15
CA VAL A 205 13.55 5.04 23.21
C VAL A 205 14.68 4.11 22.80
N VAL A 206 14.65 2.89 23.34
CA VAL A 206 15.69 1.87 23.11
C VAL A 206 15.21 0.89 22.05
N LEU A 207 15.95 0.78 20.96
CA LEU A 207 15.63 -0.07 19.81
C LEU A 207 16.49 -1.34 19.87
N ASP A 208 15.84 -2.48 20.03
CA ASP A 208 16.49 -3.80 19.90
C ASP A 208 16.27 -4.30 18.46
N VAL A 209 17.38 -4.49 17.73
CA VAL A 209 17.37 -4.87 16.31
C VAL A 209 18.10 -6.19 16.15
N LYS A 210 17.36 -7.22 15.80
CA LYS A 210 17.92 -8.52 15.42
C LYS A 210 17.98 -8.59 13.89
N ARG A 211 19.18 -8.85 13.36
CA ARG A 211 19.42 -8.95 11.93
C ARG A 211 19.55 -10.39 11.48
N GLY A 212 18.80 -10.71 10.46
CA GLY A 212 18.95 -11.93 9.69
C GLY A 212 19.86 -11.71 8.48
N LYS A 213 19.71 -12.56 7.51
CA LYS A 213 20.40 -12.55 6.23
C LYS A 213 19.99 -11.32 5.41
N PRO A 214 20.92 -10.45 4.98
CA PRO A 214 20.59 -9.16 4.35
C PRO A 214 20.24 -9.28 2.86
N TRP A 215 20.10 -10.46 2.34
CA TRP A 215 19.72 -10.71 0.96
C TRP A 215 18.70 -11.83 0.86
N THR A 216 17.86 -11.74 -0.14
CA THR A 216 16.82 -12.70 -0.46
C THR A 216 16.85 -13.00 -1.94
N VAL A 217 16.82 -14.26 -2.31
CA VAL A 217 16.65 -14.71 -3.71
C VAL A 217 15.26 -15.34 -3.81
N VAL A 218 14.48 -14.85 -4.77
CA VAL A 218 13.16 -15.42 -5.06
C VAL A 218 13.15 -15.92 -6.49
N ALA A 219 12.82 -17.20 -6.68
CA ALA A 219 12.59 -17.79 -7.98
C ALA A 219 11.12 -18.21 -8.08
N SER A 220 10.48 -17.95 -9.21
CA SER A 220 9.12 -18.42 -9.46
C SER A 220 8.95 -18.93 -10.87
N ILE A 221 8.04 -19.87 -11.02
CA ILE A 221 7.58 -20.41 -12.29
C ILE A 221 6.05 -20.46 -12.29
N ASP A 222 5.45 -20.05 -13.40
CA ASP A 222 4.00 -20.07 -13.56
C ASP A 222 3.59 -20.22 -15.04
N ASN A 223 2.32 -20.53 -15.29
CA ASN A 223 1.76 -20.64 -16.63
C ASN A 223 0.87 -19.45 -17.00
N SER A 224 1.25 -18.24 -16.64
CA SER A 224 0.46 -17.03 -16.87
C SER A 224 0.63 -16.41 -18.28
N GLY A 225 1.62 -16.82 -19.04
CA GLY A 225 1.83 -16.32 -20.39
C GLY A 225 0.78 -16.83 -21.39
N THR A 226 0.78 -16.26 -22.59
CA THR A 226 -0.06 -16.69 -23.71
C THR A 226 0.66 -17.70 -24.58
N ARG A 227 -0.06 -18.42 -25.42
CA ARG A 227 0.55 -19.34 -26.43
C ARG A 227 1.43 -18.60 -27.42
N ALA A 228 1.07 -17.33 -27.72
CA ALA A 228 1.81 -16.55 -28.71
C ALA A 228 3.14 -15.99 -28.18
N THR A 229 3.30 -15.82 -26.86
CA THR A 229 4.49 -15.21 -26.25
C THR A 229 5.22 -16.10 -25.26
N GLY A 230 4.90 -17.37 -25.24
CA GLY A 230 5.41 -18.35 -24.26
C GLY A 230 4.49 -18.46 -23.05
N LYS A 231 3.89 -19.64 -22.87
CA LYS A 231 2.91 -19.88 -21.80
C LYS A 231 3.57 -20.03 -20.43
N LEU A 232 4.70 -20.70 -20.38
CA LEU A 232 5.45 -20.92 -19.16
C LEU A 232 6.39 -19.75 -18.91
N GLN A 233 6.26 -19.11 -17.76
CA GLN A 233 7.04 -17.94 -17.37
C GLN A 233 7.89 -18.24 -16.15
N GLY A 234 9.15 -17.79 -16.18
CA GLY A 234 10.08 -17.86 -15.07
C GLY A 234 10.49 -16.46 -14.62
N ASN A 235 10.63 -16.29 -13.30
CA ASN A 235 11.18 -15.08 -12.72
C ASN A 235 12.25 -15.42 -11.70
N LEU A 236 13.28 -14.59 -11.65
CA LEU A 236 14.32 -14.63 -10.63
C LEU A 236 14.55 -13.22 -10.13
N SER A 237 14.47 -13.00 -8.83
CA SER A 237 14.78 -11.69 -8.23
C SER A 237 15.73 -11.82 -7.05
N ILE A 238 16.53 -10.79 -6.86
CA ILE A 238 17.48 -10.63 -5.76
C ILE A 238 17.13 -9.35 -5.02
N GLY A 239 16.80 -9.48 -3.75
CA GLY A 239 16.60 -8.37 -2.82
C GLY A 239 17.85 -8.19 -1.95
N ILE A 240 18.22 -6.96 -1.69
CA ILE A 240 19.27 -6.57 -0.75
C ILE A 240 18.66 -5.58 0.24
N ASP A 241 18.66 -5.99 1.48
CA ASP A 241 18.10 -5.26 2.59
C ASP A 241 19.14 -4.34 3.22
N ASN A 242 18.79 -3.08 3.37
CA ASN A 242 19.58 -2.06 4.04
C ASN A 242 21.02 -1.89 3.49
N PRO A 243 21.21 -1.83 2.16
CA PRO A 243 22.55 -1.80 1.56
C PRO A 243 23.38 -0.58 1.98
N LEU A 244 22.75 0.57 2.22
CA LEU A 244 23.43 1.80 2.65
C LEU A 244 23.31 2.05 4.16
N GLY A 245 22.62 1.20 4.92
CA GLY A 245 22.39 1.41 6.34
C GLY A 245 21.32 2.47 6.66
N LEU A 246 20.50 2.84 5.69
CA LEU A 246 19.49 3.90 5.75
C LEU A 246 18.05 3.36 5.85
N ASN A 247 17.88 2.10 6.25
CA ASN A 247 16.62 1.36 6.21
C ASN A 247 16.04 1.26 4.80
N ASP A 248 16.91 1.21 3.84
CA ASP A 248 16.68 1.19 2.41
C ASP A 248 16.57 -0.25 1.89
N ILE A 249 15.89 -0.38 0.75
CA ILE A 249 15.65 -1.68 0.10
C ILE A 249 16.02 -1.55 -1.37
N PHE A 250 16.84 -2.48 -1.85
CA PHE A 250 17.15 -2.64 -3.26
C PHE A 250 16.67 -4.00 -3.76
N ASN A 251 16.07 -4.03 -4.94
CA ASN A 251 15.65 -5.27 -5.59
C ASN A 251 15.91 -5.18 -7.09
N VAL A 252 16.37 -6.28 -7.68
CA VAL A 252 16.49 -6.45 -9.12
C VAL A 252 15.98 -7.83 -9.50
N GLY A 253 15.28 -7.92 -10.62
CA GLY A 253 14.72 -9.17 -11.11
C GLY A 253 14.79 -9.28 -12.62
N VAL A 254 14.75 -10.50 -13.10
CA VAL A 254 14.65 -10.86 -14.51
C VAL A 254 13.45 -11.79 -14.69
N SER A 255 12.75 -11.62 -15.80
CA SER A 255 11.65 -12.48 -16.22
C SER A 255 11.93 -12.99 -17.63
N GLN A 256 11.60 -14.24 -17.88
CA GLN A 256 11.73 -14.85 -19.19
C GLN A 256 10.70 -15.96 -19.37
N ASP A 257 10.21 -16.12 -20.62
CA ASP A 257 9.51 -17.34 -20.97
C ASP A 257 10.46 -18.53 -20.91
N LEU A 258 9.93 -19.70 -20.58
CA LEU A 258 10.70 -20.93 -20.44
C LEU A 258 10.49 -21.90 -21.62
N GLU A 259 9.88 -21.46 -22.70
CA GLU A 259 9.70 -22.22 -23.92
C GLU A 259 10.96 -22.07 -24.82
N LEU A 260 12.07 -22.63 -24.38
CA LEU A 260 13.44 -22.41 -24.85
C LEU A 260 13.74 -22.86 -26.30
N GLY A 261 12.75 -23.12 -27.11
CA GLY A 261 12.96 -23.75 -28.43
C GLY A 261 12.66 -22.89 -29.65
N ASP A 262 12.04 -21.74 -29.52
CA ASP A 262 11.63 -20.90 -30.66
C ASP A 262 12.03 -19.43 -30.47
N ASN A 263 13.00 -18.96 -31.24
CA ASN A 263 13.44 -17.57 -31.24
C ASN A 263 12.40 -16.57 -31.80
N ARG A 264 11.26 -17.05 -32.32
CA ARG A 264 10.20 -16.22 -32.89
C ARG A 264 9.06 -15.97 -31.92
N LEU A 265 9.06 -16.63 -30.78
CA LEU A 265 8.09 -16.50 -29.69
C LEU A 265 8.85 -16.16 -28.43
N GLY A 266 8.18 -15.56 -27.48
CA GLY A 266 8.75 -15.38 -26.18
C GLY A 266 8.60 -13.99 -25.61
N SER A 267 8.93 -13.89 -24.35
CA SER A 267 8.95 -12.63 -23.62
C SER A 267 10.09 -12.62 -22.61
N HIS A 268 10.80 -11.53 -22.51
CA HIS A 268 11.81 -11.32 -21.49
C HIS A 268 11.80 -9.89 -20.97
N GLY A 269 12.27 -9.70 -19.77
CA GLY A 269 12.34 -8.39 -19.17
C GLY A 269 13.24 -8.37 -17.93
N TRP A 270 13.50 -7.18 -17.45
CA TRP A 270 14.09 -6.96 -16.14
C TRP A 270 13.36 -5.85 -15.41
N ASN A 271 13.40 -5.90 -14.11
CA ASN A 271 12.88 -4.87 -13.24
C ASN A 271 13.85 -4.59 -12.10
N GLY A 272 13.78 -3.40 -11.56
CA GLY A 272 14.52 -3.05 -10.37
C GLY A 272 13.88 -1.88 -9.65
N PHE A 273 14.03 -1.82 -8.34
CA PHE A 273 13.64 -0.67 -7.56
C PHE A 273 14.60 -0.42 -6.39
N TYR A 274 14.67 0.82 -6.00
CA TYR A 274 15.33 1.27 -4.78
C TYR A 274 14.37 2.13 -3.98
N SER A 275 14.19 1.83 -2.69
CA SER A 275 13.28 2.53 -1.80
C SER A 275 13.97 2.92 -0.51
N ILE A 276 13.83 4.19 -0.12
CA ILE A 276 14.42 4.76 1.10
C ILE A 276 13.36 5.51 1.90
N PRO A 277 13.26 5.30 3.23
CA PRO A 277 12.39 6.06 4.11
C PRO A 277 13.07 7.34 4.63
N TRP A 278 12.26 8.33 4.96
CA TRP A 278 12.67 9.53 5.69
C TRP A 278 11.52 10.00 6.61
N GLY A 279 11.45 9.42 7.81
CA GLY A 279 10.35 9.65 8.75
C GLY A 279 9.00 9.25 8.17
N ASP A 280 8.13 10.23 7.95
CA ASP A 280 6.82 10.01 7.30
C ASP A 280 6.91 9.81 5.78
N TRP A 281 8.04 10.14 5.19
CA TRP A 281 8.24 10.07 3.75
C TRP A 281 8.86 8.73 3.32
N THR A 282 8.54 8.32 2.11
CA THR A 282 9.20 7.21 1.43
C THR A 282 9.41 7.58 -0.03
N ALA A 283 10.66 7.59 -0.48
CA ALA A 283 11.01 7.77 -1.88
C ALA A 283 11.29 6.40 -2.52
N THR A 284 10.76 6.17 -3.71
CA THR A 284 10.98 4.94 -4.47
C THR A 284 11.26 5.28 -5.92
N LEU A 285 12.38 4.80 -6.42
CA LEU A 285 12.73 4.82 -7.84
C LEU A 285 12.60 3.40 -8.37
N SER A 286 11.85 3.21 -9.45
CA SER A 286 11.72 1.91 -10.11
C SER A 286 11.91 2.02 -11.62
N ALA A 287 12.47 0.97 -12.21
CA ALA A 287 12.64 0.85 -13.64
C ALA A 287 12.33 -0.58 -14.07
N TYR A 288 11.69 -0.73 -15.21
CA TYR A 288 11.42 -2.04 -15.78
C TYR A 288 11.41 -1.99 -17.30
N THR A 289 11.82 -3.09 -17.89
CA THR A 289 11.78 -3.31 -19.34
C THR A 289 11.04 -4.60 -19.63
N ASN A 290 10.44 -4.64 -20.79
CA ASN A 290 9.81 -5.83 -21.31
C ASN A 290 9.97 -5.88 -22.82
N THR A 291 10.32 -7.06 -23.33
CA THR A 291 10.39 -7.36 -24.76
C THR A 291 9.54 -8.59 -25.02
N TYR A 292 8.84 -8.59 -26.13
CA TYR A 292 8.01 -9.73 -26.52
C TYR A 292 8.18 -10.02 -28.01
N TYR A 293 7.98 -11.27 -28.38
CA TYR A 293 7.88 -11.75 -29.75
C TYR A 293 6.63 -12.61 -29.89
N GLN A 294 5.94 -12.48 -31.01
CA GLN A 294 4.78 -13.33 -31.31
C GLN A 294 4.66 -13.56 -32.79
N GLN A 295 4.13 -14.71 -33.15
CA GLN A 295 3.78 -15.02 -34.53
C GLN A 295 2.33 -14.63 -34.82
N ILE A 296 2.12 -13.90 -35.91
CA ILE A 296 0.80 -13.48 -36.37
C ILE A 296 0.49 -14.20 -37.68
N ALA A 297 -0.57 -14.99 -37.68
CA ALA A 297 -1.05 -15.64 -38.90
C ALA A 297 -1.65 -14.60 -39.86
N GLY A 298 -1.00 -14.33 -40.97
CA GLY A 298 -1.53 -13.60 -42.09
C GLY A 298 -2.21 -14.52 -43.11
N VAL A 299 -2.86 -13.96 -44.13
CA VAL A 299 -3.62 -14.73 -45.13
C VAL A 299 -2.73 -15.69 -45.92
N ASN A 300 -1.51 -15.25 -46.25
CA ASN A 300 -0.57 -16.02 -47.08
C ASN A 300 0.74 -16.34 -46.42
N GLN A 301 1.06 -15.78 -45.25
CA GLN A 301 2.30 -15.99 -44.52
C GLN A 301 2.15 -15.67 -43.04
N THR A 302 3.06 -16.16 -42.22
CA THR A 302 3.15 -15.81 -40.80
C THR A 302 4.20 -14.71 -40.64
N PHE A 303 3.84 -13.67 -39.91
CA PHE A 303 4.72 -12.54 -39.59
C PHE A 303 5.18 -12.63 -38.15
N VAL A 304 6.41 -12.20 -37.87
CA VAL A 304 6.88 -11.99 -36.50
C VAL A 304 6.57 -10.56 -36.09
N ALA A 305 5.75 -10.39 -35.06
CA ALA A 305 5.54 -9.13 -34.40
C ALA A 305 6.32 -9.12 -33.09
N SER A 306 7.06 -8.04 -32.85
CA SER A 306 7.83 -7.87 -31.64
C SER A 306 7.66 -6.46 -31.08
N GLY A 307 8.05 -6.26 -29.83
CA GLY A 307 8.00 -4.95 -29.20
C GLY A 307 8.87 -4.89 -27.97
N ASN A 308 9.25 -3.67 -27.63
CA ASN A 308 9.90 -3.39 -26.36
C ASN A 308 9.17 -2.25 -25.64
N SER A 309 9.23 -2.29 -24.32
CA SER A 309 8.79 -1.19 -23.47
C SER A 309 9.79 -0.96 -22.34
N LYS A 310 9.97 0.29 -21.96
CA LYS A 310 10.79 0.71 -20.82
C LYS A 310 10.02 1.74 -20.04
N THR A 311 9.99 1.58 -18.73
CA THR A 311 9.33 2.54 -17.82
C THR A 311 10.27 2.87 -16.68
N ILE A 312 10.31 4.15 -16.32
CA ILE A 312 11.00 4.66 -15.15
C ILE A 312 9.98 5.45 -14.33
N ASP A 313 9.83 5.08 -13.07
CA ASP A 313 8.90 5.70 -12.13
C ASP A 313 9.66 6.26 -10.92
N PHE A 314 9.34 7.48 -10.55
CA PHE A 314 9.72 8.05 -9.26
C PHE A 314 8.46 8.33 -8.45
N LYS A 315 8.35 7.70 -7.26
CA LYS A 315 7.22 7.86 -6.34
C LYS A 315 7.71 8.44 -5.02
N LEU A 316 7.11 9.52 -4.59
CA LEU A 316 7.30 10.11 -3.27
C LEU A 316 6.00 9.99 -2.49
N ALA A 317 5.99 9.20 -1.45
CA ALA A 317 4.84 8.96 -0.59
C ALA A 317 5.04 9.59 0.79
N ARG A 318 3.95 9.99 1.46
CA ARG A 318 3.96 10.52 2.83
C ARG A 318 2.78 9.96 3.62
N VAL A 319 3.04 9.55 4.85
CA VAL A 319 2.00 9.34 5.86
C VAL A 319 1.57 10.72 6.36
N LEU A 320 0.29 11.06 6.18
CA LEU A 320 -0.30 12.35 6.52
C LEU A 320 -0.94 12.33 7.91
N ALA A 321 -1.53 11.21 8.26
CA ALA A 321 -2.14 10.99 9.56
C ALA A 321 -2.06 9.50 9.96
N ARG A 322 -1.81 9.25 11.24
CA ARG A 322 -1.78 7.92 11.83
C ARG A 322 -2.57 7.92 13.13
N SER A 323 -3.50 6.98 13.24
CA SER A 323 -4.22 6.66 14.47
C SER A 323 -3.91 5.22 14.91
N GLN A 324 -4.61 4.74 15.90
CA GLN A 324 -4.49 3.33 16.31
C GLN A 324 -4.96 2.36 15.20
N ASN A 325 -5.99 2.76 14.45
CA ASN A 325 -6.64 1.90 13.47
C ASN A 325 -6.45 2.38 12.01
N ASP A 326 -5.92 3.58 11.81
CA ASP A 326 -5.81 4.20 10.49
C ASP A 326 -4.38 4.62 10.17
N VAL A 327 -3.99 4.43 8.92
CA VAL A 327 -2.79 5.01 8.32
C VAL A 327 -3.23 5.68 7.03
N PHE A 328 -3.45 7.00 7.10
CA PHE A 328 -3.83 7.80 5.95
C PHE A 328 -2.60 8.47 5.34
N GLY A 329 -2.45 8.39 4.04
CA GLY A 329 -1.30 8.92 3.32
C GLY A 329 -1.64 9.47 1.96
N GLY A 330 -0.61 9.97 1.30
CA GLY A 330 -0.69 10.41 -0.09
C GLY A 330 0.63 10.24 -0.81
N TYR A 331 0.61 10.28 -2.13
CA TYR A 331 1.82 10.21 -2.93
C TYR A 331 1.73 11.03 -4.21
N VAL A 332 2.90 11.35 -4.74
CA VAL A 332 3.09 11.85 -6.10
C VAL A 332 3.98 10.86 -6.83
N ARG A 333 3.59 10.46 -8.05
CA ARG A 333 4.39 9.64 -8.95
C ARG A 333 4.63 10.37 -10.25
N LEU A 334 5.86 10.37 -10.71
CA LEU A 334 6.27 10.78 -12.04
C LEU A 334 6.69 9.52 -12.81
N SER A 335 6.06 9.28 -13.96
CA SER A 335 6.33 8.12 -14.80
C SER A 335 6.76 8.54 -16.18
N ARG A 336 7.83 7.94 -16.66
CA ARG A 336 8.35 8.09 -18.00
C ARG A 336 8.32 6.76 -18.74
N ARG A 337 7.64 6.71 -19.89
CA ARG A 337 7.44 5.47 -20.64
C ARG A 337 7.96 5.61 -22.06
N PHE A 338 8.64 4.54 -22.53
CA PHE A 338 9.11 4.37 -23.90
C PHE A 338 8.62 3.02 -24.42
N GLY A 339 8.32 2.96 -25.72
CA GLY A 339 7.93 1.70 -26.33
C GLY A 339 8.07 1.77 -27.85
N GLN A 340 8.42 0.64 -28.45
CA GLN A 340 8.54 0.45 -29.88
C GLN A 340 7.88 -0.87 -30.27
N SER A 341 7.29 -0.92 -31.45
CA SER A 341 6.71 -2.12 -32.04
C SER A 341 7.30 -2.36 -33.42
N PHE A 342 7.49 -3.62 -33.75
CA PHE A 342 8.12 -4.06 -34.99
C PHE A 342 7.29 -5.16 -35.64
N VAL A 343 7.38 -5.23 -36.97
CA VAL A 343 6.93 -6.38 -37.76
C VAL A 343 8.08 -6.79 -38.67
N GLU A 344 8.51 -8.05 -38.62
CA GLU A 344 9.69 -8.57 -39.35
C GLU A 344 10.91 -7.63 -39.17
N ASP A 345 11.23 -7.27 -37.94
CA ASP A 345 12.32 -6.35 -37.55
C ASP A 345 12.17 -4.89 -38.06
N THR A 346 11.07 -4.55 -38.73
CA THR A 346 10.78 -3.19 -39.19
C THR A 346 9.92 -2.46 -38.15
N GLU A 347 10.43 -1.35 -37.61
CA GLU A 347 9.69 -0.54 -36.66
C GLU A 347 8.42 0.06 -37.27
N ILE A 348 7.33 0.06 -36.51
CA ILE A 348 6.08 0.75 -36.84
C ILE A 348 6.08 2.10 -36.11
N PRO A 349 6.49 3.22 -36.76
CA PRO A 349 6.66 4.51 -36.08
C PRO A 349 5.38 5.03 -35.43
N GLN A 350 4.22 4.70 -35.98
CA GLN A 350 2.88 5.09 -35.47
C GLN A 350 2.56 4.43 -34.13
N GLN A 351 3.24 3.34 -33.78
CA GLN A 351 3.11 2.63 -32.52
C GLN A 351 4.24 2.96 -31.53
N ARG A 352 5.15 3.86 -31.89
CA ARG A 352 6.18 4.36 -31.00
C ARG A 352 5.55 5.15 -29.85
N ARG A 353 6.02 4.93 -28.66
CA ARG A 353 5.58 5.63 -27.45
C ARG A 353 6.74 6.31 -26.76
N ASN A 354 6.52 7.53 -26.34
CA ASN A 354 7.44 8.35 -25.60
C ASN A 354 6.62 9.37 -24.81
N ASN A 355 6.05 8.92 -23.68
CA ASN A 355 5.10 9.71 -22.91
C ASN A 355 5.48 9.82 -21.44
N THR A 356 5.01 10.90 -20.84
CA THR A 356 5.18 11.20 -19.41
C THR A 356 3.81 11.35 -18.78
N PHE A 357 3.62 10.85 -17.57
CA PHE A 357 2.45 11.19 -16.76
C PHE A 357 2.84 11.48 -15.31
N VAL A 358 2.00 12.28 -14.66
CA VAL A 358 2.05 12.53 -13.21
C VAL A 358 0.80 11.93 -12.59
N GLU A 359 0.95 11.35 -11.41
CA GLU A 359 -0.14 10.77 -10.65
C GLU A 359 -0.09 11.26 -9.20
N PHE A 360 -1.25 11.69 -8.70
CA PHE A 360 -1.48 12.09 -7.31
C PHE A 360 -2.44 11.09 -6.69
N GLY A 361 -2.04 10.44 -5.62
CA GLY A 361 -2.86 9.43 -4.96
C GLY A 361 -3.02 9.69 -3.48
N LEU A 362 -4.20 9.34 -2.97
CA LEU A 362 -4.50 9.22 -1.55
C LEU A 362 -4.57 7.74 -1.21
N THR A 363 -4.02 7.37 -0.06
CA THR A 363 -3.99 5.99 0.43
C THR A 363 -4.58 5.94 1.82
N ASP A 364 -5.35 4.92 2.10
CA ASP A 364 -5.90 4.66 3.42
C ASP A 364 -5.76 3.17 3.75
N ARG A 365 -5.22 2.88 4.92
CA ARG A 365 -5.22 1.56 5.52
C ARG A 365 -5.99 1.64 6.81
N HIS A 366 -7.13 0.98 6.84
CA HIS A 366 -7.96 0.88 8.02
C HIS A 366 -7.95 -0.54 8.56
N TYR A 367 -7.79 -0.65 9.86
CA TYR A 367 -7.81 -1.91 10.58
C TYR A 367 -9.07 -1.98 11.43
N PHE A 368 -9.95 -2.91 11.09
CA PHE A 368 -11.08 -3.29 11.92
C PHE A 368 -10.65 -4.36 12.94
N ASP A 369 -11.59 -4.82 13.76
CA ASP A 369 -11.37 -5.96 14.65
C ASP A 369 -11.12 -7.25 13.85
N GLY A 370 -9.83 -7.53 13.59
CA GLY A 370 -9.38 -8.67 12.80
C GLY A 370 -9.41 -8.52 11.29
N ALA A 371 -10.12 -7.52 10.73
CA ALA A 371 -10.15 -7.25 9.30
C ALA A 371 -9.23 -6.08 8.92
N GLN A 372 -8.81 -6.03 7.65
CA GLN A 372 -7.99 -4.96 7.09
C GLN A 372 -8.55 -4.49 5.76
N PHE A 373 -8.66 -3.18 5.63
CA PHE A 373 -8.96 -2.49 4.38
C PHE A 373 -7.74 -1.70 3.91
N ASP A 374 -7.41 -1.79 2.62
CA ASP A 374 -6.41 -0.96 1.95
C ASP A 374 -7.05 -0.31 0.73
N GLY A 375 -7.10 1.01 0.69
CA GLY A 375 -7.67 1.81 -0.38
C GLY A 375 -6.67 2.76 -1.00
N THR A 376 -6.78 2.98 -2.31
CA THR A 376 -6.02 4.00 -3.05
C THR A 376 -6.96 4.66 -4.04
N LEU A 377 -7.06 5.98 -4.00
CA LEU A 377 -7.73 6.79 -5.01
C LEU A 377 -6.69 7.71 -5.64
N ALA A 378 -6.51 7.62 -6.94
CA ALA A 378 -5.49 8.38 -7.65
C ALA A 378 -6.07 9.15 -8.84
N TYR A 379 -5.47 10.31 -9.10
CA TYR A 379 -5.66 11.08 -10.32
C TYR A 379 -4.37 11.05 -11.13
N ARG A 380 -4.45 10.56 -12.36
CA ARG A 380 -3.33 10.44 -13.30
C ARG A 380 -3.55 11.34 -14.49
N GLN A 381 -2.51 12.08 -14.86
CA GLN A 381 -2.56 12.98 -16.01
C GLN A 381 -1.31 12.84 -16.87
N GLY A 382 -1.50 12.62 -18.16
CA GLY A 382 -0.43 12.74 -19.15
C GLY A 382 0.00 14.18 -19.34
N VAL A 383 1.31 14.42 -19.34
CA VAL A 383 1.89 15.78 -19.40
C VAL A 383 2.89 15.92 -20.54
N ALA A 384 3.01 17.13 -21.09
CA ALA A 384 4.07 17.50 -22.01
C ALA A 384 5.31 17.87 -21.18
N GLY A 385 6.25 16.96 -21.05
CA GLY A 385 7.46 17.23 -20.28
C GLY A 385 8.49 16.12 -20.42
N LEU A 386 9.73 16.38 -20.03
CA LEU A 386 10.84 15.44 -20.10
C LEU A 386 11.02 14.80 -21.49
N GLY A 387 10.77 15.56 -22.59
CA GLY A 387 10.86 15.06 -23.95
C GLY A 387 9.70 14.14 -24.37
N ALA A 388 8.52 14.23 -23.74
CA ALA A 388 7.33 13.51 -24.19
C ALA A 388 6.96 13.92 -25.63
N GLN A 389 6.56 12.92 -26.42
CA GLN A 389 6.17 13.14 -27.81
C GLN A 389 4.92 14.01 -27.94
N ASP A 390 4.75 14.63 -29.11
CA ASP A 390 3.54 15.36 -29.46
C ASP A 390 2.34 14.44 -29.61
N ASP A 391 1.18 14.99 -29.31
CA ASP A 391 -0.10 14.26 -29.27
C ASP A 391 -0.89 14.49 -30.56
N ILE A 392 -0.37 13.98 -31.66
CA ILE A 392 -0.84 14.29 -33.01
C ILE A 392 -2.27 13.81 -33.27
N LEU A 393 -2.67 12.65 -32.72
CA LEU A 393 -3.97 12.05 -32.98
C LEU A 393 -5.12 12.68 -32.17
N ALA A 394 -4.79 13.36 -31.06
CA ALA A 394 -5.79 13.99 -30.20
C ALA A 394 -6.59 15.09 -30.88
N ALA A 395 -6.00 15.85 -31.80
CA ALA A 395 -6.65 16.92 -32.55
C ALA A 395 -7.84 16.43 -33.42
N GLY A 396 -7.79 15.16 -33.86
CA GLY A 396 -8.86 14.49 -34.61
C GLY A 396 -9.86 13.70 -33.76
N GLY A 397 -9.84 13.86 -32.40
CA GLY A 397 -10.68 13.07 -31.50
C GLY A 397 -10.17 11.63 -31.28
N GLY A 398 -8.94 11.34 -31.71
CA GLY A 398 -8.27 10.06 -31.50
C GLY A 398 -7.69 9.89 -30.08
N PRO A 399 -6.92 8.81 -29.87
CA PRO A 399 -6.30 8.54 -28.59
C PRO A 399 -5.25 9.60 -28.22
N THR A 400 -5.14 9.89 -26.93
CA THR A 400 -4.27 10.94 -26.39
C THR A 400 -3.29 10.41 -25.35
N TYR A 401 -2.05 10.92 -25.36
CA TYR A 401 -1.11 10.77 -24.26
C TYR A 401 -1.29 11.86 -23.16
N ARG A 402 -2.16 12.86 -23.42
CA ARG A 402 -2.50 13.94 -22.46
C ARG A 402 -3.80 13.63 -21.70
N PHE A 403 -4.06 12.36 -21.47
CA PHE A 403 -5.26 11.90 -20.77
C PHE A 403 -5.35 12.40 -19.33
N LYS A 404 -6.58 12.48 -18.84
CA LYS A 404 -6.93 12.69 -17.43
C LYS A 404 -7.73 11.48 -16.97
N MET A 405 -7.30 10.85 -15.88
CA MET A 405 -7.84 9.58 -15.45
C MET A 405 -7.93 9.51 -13.93
N ALA A 406 -9.04 9.01 -13.41
CA ALA A 406 -9.17 8.56 -12.04
C ALA A 406 -8.92 7.05 -11.97
N VAL A 407 -8.18 6.61 -10.96
CA VAL A 407 -7.88 5.20 -10.70
C VAL A 407 -8.24 4.88 -9.25
N LEU A 408 -8.96 3.78 -9.04
CA LEU A 408 -9.36 3.28 -7.73
C LEU A 408 -8.79 1.86 -7.55
N ASP A 409 -8.14 1.64 -6.43
CA ASP A 409 -7.77 0.32 -5.93
C ASP A 409 -8.32 0.16 -4.51
N ALA A 410 -9.03 -0.93 -4.23
CA ALA A 410 -9.54 -1.24 -2.90
C ALA A 410 -9.40 -2.73 -2.62
N ASN A 411 -8.94 -3.07 -1.42
CA ASN A 411 -8.77 -4.44 -0.97
C ASN A 411 -9.32 -4.56 0.45
N LEU A 412 -10.07 -5.63 0.71
CA LEU A 412 -10.60 -5.94 2.03
C LEU A 412 -10.33 -7.41 2.35
N SER A 413 -9.78 -7.67 3.52
CA SER A 413 -9.56 -9.02 4.05
C SER A 413 -10.26 -9.17 5.38
N VAL A 414 -11.20 -10.10 5.49
CA VAL A 414 -12.04 -10.33 6.67
C VAL A 414 -11.88 -11.78 7.12
N PRO A 415 -11.18 -12.06 8.23
CA PRO A 415 -11.21 -13.37 8.86
C PRO A 415 -12.51 -13.54 9.65
N PHE A 416 -13.09 -14.73 9.59
CA PHE A 416 -14.26 -15.11 10.37
C PHE A 416 -14.27 -16.62 10.62
N ALA A 417 -15.17 -17.10 11.46
CA ALA A 417 -15.31 -18.53 11.72
C ALA A 417 -16.78 -18.98 11.61
N ILE A 418 -17.01 -20.14 11.03
CA ILE A 418 -18.29 -20.83 11.00
C ILE A 418 -18.09 -22.18 11.70
N ALA A 419 -18.88 -22.45 12.75
CA ALA A 419 -18.81 -23.70 13.52
C ALA A 419 -17.37 -24.06 13.97
N LYS A 420 -16.58 -23.08 14.41
CA LYS A 420 -15.16 -23.15 14.80
C LYS A 420 -14.16 -23.37 13.65
N GLN A 421 -14.62 -23.54 12.41
CA GLN A 421 -13.75 -23.58 11.24
C GLN A 421 -13.40 -22.14 10.84
N PRO A 422 -12.11 -21.77 10.78
CA PRO A 422 -11.72 -20.45 10.31
C PRO A 422 -11.90 -20.32 8.79
N PHE A 423 -12.30 -19.14 8.37
CA PHE A 423 -12.38 -18.71 6.99
C PHE A 423 -11.76 -17.32 6.86
N ARG A 424 -11.36 -16.98 5.64
CA ARG A 424 -10.97 -15.62 5.27
C ARG A 424 -11.65 -15.23 3.97
N TYR A 425 -12.40 -14.16 3.98
CA TYR A 425 -12.92 -13.55 2.77
C TYR A 425 -11.97 -12.45 2.31
N VAL A 426 -11.54 -12.50 1.06
CA VAL A 426 -10.67 -11.50 0.44
C VAL A 426 -11.38 -10.96 -0.79
N THR A 427 -11.54 -9.65 -0.86
CA THR A 427 -12.12 -9.01 -2.04
C THR A 427 -11.24 -7.85 -2.49
N SER A 428 -11.13 -7.66 -3.80
CA SER A 428 -10.39 -6.56 -4.41
C SER A 428 -11.16 -5.96 -5.58
N ILE A 429 -11.14 -4.64 -5.67
CA ILE A 429 -11.69 -3.87 -6.77
C ILE A 429 -10.56 -3.03 -7.36
N HIS A 430 -10.45 -3.05 -8.67
CA HIS A 430 -9.67 -2.08 -9.43
C HIS A 430 -10.58 -1.40 -10.43
N GLY A 431 -10.51 -0.08 -10.53
CA GLY A 431 -11.33 0.72 -11.44
C GLY A 431 -10.55 1.86 -12.08
N GLN A 432 -10.92 2.18 -13.31
CA GLN A 432 -10.34 3.25 -14.11
C GLN A 432 -11.45 4.04 -14.79
N TYR A 433 -11.38 5.37 -14.71
CA TYR A 433 -12.34 6.25 -15.37
C TYR A 433 -11.64 7.43 -16.02
N THR A 434 -11.96 7.69 -17.28
CA THR A 434 -11.45 8.82 -18.07
C THR A 434 -12.50 9.33 -19.05
N GLY A 435 -12.46 10.63 -19.38
CA GLY A 435 -13.22 11.23 -20.48
C GLY A 435 -12.52 11.12 -21.84
N ASN A 436 -11.24 10.73 -21.84
CA ASN A 436 -10.42 10.69 -23.04
C ASN A 436 -10.49 9.33 -23.75
N SER A 437 -10.23 9.32 -25.03
CA SER A 437 -9.82 8.11 -25.76
C SER A 437 -8.37 7.82 -25.41
N LEU A 438 -8.08 6.61 -24.98
CA LEU A 438 -6.73 6.20 -24.61
C LEU A 438 -6.06 5.47 -25.76
N TYR A 439 -4.73 5.51 -25.75
CA TYR A 439 -3.98 4.49 -26.43
C TYR A 439 -4.19 3.16 -25.69
N TYR A 440 -4.34 2.12 -26.44
CA TYR A 440 -4.61 0.78 -26.01
C TYR A 440 -3.77 0.28 -24.80
N ILE A 441 -2.53 0.71 -24.67
CA ILE A 441 -1.68 0.34 -23.52
C ILE A 441 -2.15 0.93 -22.20
N ASP A 442 -2.93 2.00 -22.24
CA ASP A 442 -3.50 2.65 -21.06
C ASP A 442 -4.95 2.21 -20.81
N ASP A 443 -5.51 1.35 -21.68
CA ASP A 443 -6.83 0.75 -21.50
C ASP A 443 -6.85 -0.25 -20.36
N LEU A 444 -7.95 -0.34 -19.67
CA LEU A 444 -8.20 -1.38 -18.69
C LEU A 444 -8.60 -2.67 -19.42
N THR A 445 -7.94 -3.78 -19.08
CA THR A 445 -8.19 -5.10 -19.66
C THR A 445 -8.85 -6.02 -18.65
N ILE A 446 -9.75 -6.90 -19.13
CA ILE A 446 -10.36 -7.98 -18.33
C ILE A 446 -10.34 -9.29 -19.11
N GLY A 447 -10.24 -10.43 -18.40
CA GLY A 447 -10.24 -11.77 -18.99
C GLY A 447 -8.91 -12.52 -18.85
N SER A 448 -8.11 -12.18 -17.84
CA SER A 448 -6.88 -12.89 -17.49
C SER A 448 -6.89 -13.33 -16.03
N ARG A 449 -5.91 -14.17 -15.63
CA ARG A 449 -5.73 -14.61 -14.23
C ARG A 449 -5.50 -13.44 -13.25
N TYR A 450 -5.08 -12.27 -13.73
CA TYR A 450 -4.80 -11.09 -12.92
C TYR A 450 -6.00 -10.15 -12.76
N THR A 451 -7.03 -10.32 -13.58
CA THR A 451 -8.21 -9.45 -13.61
C THR A 451 -9.51 -10.21 -13.30
N VAL A 452 -10.08 -10.93 -14.27
CA VAL A 452 -11.25 -11.81 -14.08
C VAL A 452 -10.77 -13.24 -14.33
N ARG A 453 -10.63 -14.03 -13.26
CA ARG A 453 -10.16 -15.43 -13.33
C ARG A 453 -11.23 -16.31 -13.99
N GLY A 454 -10.82 -17.47 -14.51
CA GLY A 454 -11.69 -18.38 -15.23
C GLY A 454 -11.58 -18.25 -16.75
N PHE A 455 -10.75 -17.34 -17.24
CA PHE A 455 -10.41 -17.13 -18.65
C PHE A 455 -8.93 -17.48 -18.88
N ASP A 456 -8.60 -17.93 -20.09
CA ASP A 456 -7.25 -18.40 -20.45
C ASP A 456 -6.23 -17.27 -20.76
N GLY A 457 -6.71 -16.00 -20.83
CA GLY A 457 -5.85 -14.87 -21.14
C GLY A 457 -5.44 -14.72 -22.61
N GLU A 458 -5.83 -15.66 -23.48
CA GLU A 458 -5.50 -15.60 -24.91
C GLU A 458 -6.26 -14.46 -25.62
N THR A 459 -7.46 -14.15 -25.13
CA THR A 459 -8.29 -13.03 -25.60
C THR A 459 -8.81 -12.24 -24.40
N MET A 460 -8.76 -10.91 -24.48
CA MET A 460 -9.22 -10.01 -23.43
C MET A 460 -10.20 -8.97 -23.99
N LEU A 461 -11.03 -8.41 -23.12
CA LEU A 461 -11.77 -7.17 -23.42
C LEU A 461 -10.98 -6.00 -22.85
N ALA A 462 -10.82 -4.93 -23.65
CA ALA A 462 -10.07 -3.74 -23.29
C ALA A 462 -10.85 -2.48 -23.66
N ALA A 463 -10.87 -1.49 -22.76
CA ALA A 463 -11.40 -0.17 -23.07
C ALA A 463 -10.84 0.90 -22.11
N ALA A 464 -11.03 2.18 -22.46
CA ALA A 464 -10.51 3.30 -21.70
C ALA A 464 -11.10 3.43 -20.28
N ARG A 465 -12.26 2.86 -20.04
CA ARG A 465 -12.96 2.84 -18.74
C ARG A 465 -13.29 1.43 -18.35
N GLY A 466 -13.33 1.16 -17.06
CA GLY A 466 -13.76 -0.15 -16.60
C GLY A 466 -13.46 -0.37 -15.13
N PHE A 467 -13.86 -1.53 -14.68
CA PHE A 467 -13.46 -2.08 -13.39
C PHE A 467 -13.48 -3.59 -13.45
N TYR A 468 -12.73 -4.21 -12.55
CA TYR A 468 -12.90 -5.61 -12.19
C TYR A 468 -12.97 -5.76 -10.68
N TRP A 469 -13.74 -6.76 -10.28
CA TRP A 469 -14.01 -7.10 -8.89
C TRP A 469 -13.72 -8.59 -8.69
N ARG A 470 -12.74 -8.87 -7.84
CA ARG A 470 -12.32 -10.23 -7.50
C ARG A 470 -12.79 -10.57 -6.09
N ASN A 471 -13.29 -11.78 -5.93
CA ASN A 471 -13.77 -12.28 -4.64
C ASN A 471 -13.20 -13.66 -4.40
N GLU A 472 -12.76 -13.92 -3.18
CA GLU A 472 -12.17 -15.18 -2.80
C GLU A 472 -12.52 -15.54 -1.36
N LEU A 473 -13.11 -16.73 -1.18
CA LEU A 473 -13.34 -17.33 0.12
C LEU A 473 -12.26 -18.40 0.33
N GLN A 474 -11.44 -18.22 1.35
CA GLN A 474 -10.36 -19.13 1.71
C GLN A 474 -10.74 -19.92 2.96
N MET A 475 -10.46 -21.22 2.97
CA MET A 475 -10.59 -22.11 4.10
C MET A 475 -9.20 -22.66 4.45
N PRO A 476 -8.55 -22.18 5.52
CA PRO A 476 -7.28 -22.75 5.99
C PRO A 476 -7.42 -24.21 6.39
N ILE A 477 -6.41 -25.01 6.07
CA ILE A 477 -6.34 -26.43 6.41
C ILE A 477 -5.54 -26.59 7.70
N GLY A 478 -6.24 -26.59 8.83
CA GLY A 478 -5.61 -26.65 10.15
C GLY A 478 -4.55 -25.55 10.33
N GLN A 479 -3.36 -25.92 10.82
CA GLN A 479 -2.21 -25.02 11.00
C GLN A 479 -1.09 -25.30 9.99
N THR A 480 -1.43 -25.88 8.84
CA THR A 480 -0.43 -26.31 7.85
C THR A 480 0.14 -25.18 6.98
N GLY A 481 -0.40 -23.96 7.09
CA GLY A 481 -0.06 -22.86 6.18
C GLY A 481 -0.69 -23.00 4.78
N GLN A 482 -1.62 -23.95 4.62
CA GLN A 482 -2.32 -24.24 3.36
C GLN A 482 -3.78 -23.82 3.45
N ALA A 483 -4.39 -23.47 2.31
CA ALA A 483 -5.81 -23.14 2.21
C ALA A 483 -6.39 -23.63 0.89
N ILE A 484 -7.61 -24.12 0.97
CA ILE A 484 -8.47 -24.29 -0.20
C ILE A 484 -9.22 -22.97 -0.40
N TYR A 485 -9.45 -22.59 -1.63
CA TYR A 485 -10.23 -21.38 -1.91
C TYR A 485 -11.19 -21.57 -3.09
N ALA A 486 -12.25 -20.78 -3.07
CA ALA A 486 -13.15 -20.59 -4.18
C ALA A 486 -13.32 -19.09 -4.45
N GLY A 487 -13.43 -18.72 -5.71
CA GLY A 487 -13.59 -17.31 -6.10
C GLY A 487 -14.62 -17.11 -7.19
N LEU A 488 -15.22 -15.93 -7.20
CA LEU A 488 -16.13 -15.46 -8.23
C LEU A 488 -15.74 -14.02 -8.59
N ASP A 489 -15.34 -13.82 -9.84
CA ASP A 489 -14.83 -12.54 -10.32
C ASP A 489 -15.76 -11.98 -11.40
N TYR A 490 -15.85 -10.66 -11.43
CA TYR A 490 -16.63 -9.93 -12.42
C TYR A 490 -15.83 -8.74 -12.94
N GLY A 491 -15.97 -8.40 -14.21
CA GLY A 491 -15.39 -7.21 -14.80
C GLY A 491 -16.24 -6.63 -15.91
N ARG A 492 -16.14 -5.31 -16.06
CA ARG A 492 -16.81 -4.56 -17.11
C ARG A 492 -15.89 -3.47 -17.67
N VAL A 493 -15.85 -3.34 -18.99
CA VAL A 493 -15.09 -2.31 -19.70
C VAL A 493 -15.99 -1.56 -20.67
N TRP A 494 -15.74 -0.26 -20.86
CA TRP A 494 -16.44 0.58 -21.83
C TRP A 494 -15.58 1.79 -22.22
N GLY A 495 -15.86 2.43 -23.33
CA GLY A 495 -15.06 3.56 -23.81
C GLY A 495 -15.89 4.79 -24.20
N PRO A 496 -15.26 5.95 -24.39
CA PRO A 496 -15.90 7.15 -24.91
C PRO A 496 -16.24 7.02 -26.40
N GLN A 497 -15.58 6.13 -27.12
CA GLN A 497 -15.87 5.83 -28.54
C GLN A 497 -16.48 4.43 -28.64
N PRO A 498 -17.43 4.21 -29.58
CA PRO A 498 -17.94 2.86 -29.83
C PRO A 498 -16.83 2.02 -30.51
N VAL A 499 -16.06 1.32 -29.71
CA VAL A 499 -15.16 0.29 -30.21
C VAL A 499 -16.03 -0.92 -30.55
N ALA A 500 -15.78 -1.59 -31.67
CA ALA A 500 -16.44 -2.84 -32.03
C ALA A 500 -15.94 -4.00 -31.12
N LEU A 501 -16.27 -3.92 -29.82
CA LEU A 501 -16.01 -5.00 -28.88
C LEU A 501 -17.05 -6.11 -29.08
N VAL A 502 -16.61 -7.37 -28.97
CA VAL A 502 -17.53 -8.53 -28.95
C VAL A 502 -18.52 -8.48 -27.79
N GLY A 503 -18.23 -7.64 -26.79
CA GLY A 503 -19.02 -7.36 -25.59
C GLY A 503 -18.22 -6.57 -24.57
N THR A 504 -18.82 -6.32 -23.41
CA THR A 504 -18.24 -5.41 -22.39
C THR A 504 -18.07 -6.02 -21.02
N GLN A 505 -18.51 -7.28 -20.80
CA GLN A 505 -18.57 -7.87 -19.46
C GLN A 505 -18.04 -9.31 -19.50
N LEU A 506 -17.37 -9.70 -18.44
CA LEU A 506 -16.94 -11.07 -18.17
C LEU A 506 -17.22 -11.41 -16.70
N ALA A 507 -17.61 -12.65 -16.44
CA ALA A 507 -17.62 -13.21 -15.10
C ALA A 507 -17.00 -14.61 -15.14
N GLY A 508 -16.22 -14.95 -14.12
CA GLY A 508 -15.55 -16.23 -14.04
C GLY A 508 -15.49 -16.76 -12.61
N ALA A 509 -15.46 -18.07 -12.49
CA ALA A 509 -15.33 -18.78 -11.22
C ALA A 509 -13.98 -19.51 -11.17
N VAL A 510 -13.45 -19.66 -9.97
CA VAL A 510 -12.19 -20.36 -9.73
C VAL A 510 -12.29 -21.17 -8.44
N ILE A 511 -11.65 -22.33 -8.43
CA ILE A 511 -11.37 -23.12 -7.23
C ILE A 511 -9.90 -23.48 -7.22
N GLY A 512 -9.26 -23.46 -6.07
CA GLY A 512 -7.84 -23.75 -6.00
C GLY A 512 -7.37 -24.11 -4.61
N VAL A 513 -6.09 -24.45 -4.55
CA VAL A 513 -5.35 -24.71 -3.32
C VAL A 513 -4.05 -23.93 -3.37
N LYS A 514 -3.74 -23.23 -2.28
CA LYS A 514 -2.51 -22.46 -2.13
C LYS A 514 -1.91 -22.68 -0.76
N GLY A 515 -0.62 -22.49 -0.67
CA GLY A 515 0.07 -22.65 0.61
C GLY A 515 1.54 -22.34 0.52
N SER A 516 2.18 -22.40 1.68
CA SER A 516 3.62 -22.28 1.79
C SER A 516 4.18 -23.28 2.79
N VAL A 517 5.41 -23.70 2.56
CA VAL A 517 6.16 -24.61 3.42
C VAL A 517 7.53 -23.99 3.68
N ALA A 518 7.86 -23.77 4.94
CA ALA A 518 9.19 -23.35 5.34
C ALA A 518 10.07 -24.58 5.60
N THR A 519 11.27 -24.59 5.02
CA THR A 519 12.28 -25.63 5.21
C THR A 519 13.58 -25.04 5.70
N ARG A 520 14.55 -25.86 6.08
CA ARG A 520 15.90 -25.43 6.42
C ARG A 520 16.65 -24.75 5.25
N PHE A 521 16.21 -24.97 4.02
CA PHE A 521 16.84 -24.42 2.81
C PHE A 521 16.15 -23.16 2.29
N GLY A 522 14.92 -22.87 2.73
CA GLY A 522 14.13 -21.75 2.29
C GLY A 522 12.63 -21.95 2.41
N GLY A 523 11.87 -20.96 1.99
CA GLY A 523 10.42 -21.00 1.89
C GLY A 523 9.96 -21.41 0.49
N TYR A 524 8.97 -22.27 0.40
CA TYR A 524 8.36 -22.69 -0.88
C TYR A 524 6.88 -22.38 -0.83
N GLY A 525 6.39 -21.64 -1.83
CA GLY A 525 4.99 -21.31 -2.00
C GLY A 525 4.40 -21.96 -3.25
N TYR A 526 3.12 -22.21 -3.25
CA TYR A 526 2.40 -22.68 -4.44
C TYR A 526 0.97 -22.16 -4.46
N ASP A 527 0.44 -22.00 -5.67
CA ASP A 527 -0.97 -21.73 -5.97
C ASP A 527 -1.36 -22.57 -7.20
N LEU A 528 -2.35 -23.44 -7.04
CA LEU A 528 -2.87 -24.31 -8.09
C LEU A 528 -4.37 -24.06 -8.18
N PHE A 529 -4.87 -23.76 -9.38
CA PHE A 529 -6.30 -23.51 -9.55
C PHE A 529 -6.86 -24.02 -10.87
N ALA A 530 -8.15 -24.26 -10.85
CA ALA A 530 -8.96 -24.45 -12.05
C ALA A 530 -10.06 -23.39 -12.07
N GLY A 531 -10.32 -22.83 -13.24
CA GLY A 531 -11.34 -21.79 -13.43
C GLY A 531 -12.18 -22.04 -14.68
N THR A 532 -13.36 -21.43 -14.71
CA THR A 532 -14.30 -21.51 -15.83
C THR A 532 -15.01 -20.18 -16.03
N PRO A 533 -15.31 -19.79 -17.29
CA PRO A 533 -16.20 -18.66 -17.56
C PRO A 533 -17.61 -18.93 -17.02
N VAL A 534 -18.15 -18.02 -16.22
CA VAL A 534 -19.54 -18.01 -15.75
C VAL A 534 -20.43 -17.22 -16.72
N TYR A 535 -19.90 -16.10 -17.20
CA TYR A 535 -20.52 -15.29 -18.21
C TYR A 535 -19.48 -14.75 -19.19
N LYS A 536 -19.76 -14.87 -20.48
CA LYS A 536 -19.00 -14.26 -21.57
C LYS A 536 -19.92 -13.87 -22.71
N PRO A 537 -19.58 -12.83 -23.49
CA PRO A 537 -20.33 -12.48 -24.70
C PRO A 537 -20.34 -13.61 -25.72
N SER A 538 -21.39 -13.65 -26.52
CA SER A 538 -21.44 -14.53 -27.69
C SER A 538 -20.27 -14.19 -28.64
N GLY A 539 -19.53 -15.21 -29.07
CA GLY A 539 -18.35 -15.03 -29.93
C GLY A 539 -17.04 -14.71 -29.20
N PHE A 540 -17.02 -14.51 -27.87
CA PHE A 540 -15.77 -14.37 -27.13
C PHE A 540 -15.04 -15.70 -27.02
N PRO A 541 -13.85 -15.87 -27.66
CA PRO A 541 -13.11 -17.12 -27.65
C PRO A 541 -12.36 -17.26 -26.31
N THR A 542 -12.53 -18.41 -25.67
CA THR A 542 -11.76 -18.80 -24.48
C THR A 542 -11.96 -20.29 -24.22
N ALA A 543 -11.04 -20.89 -23.47
CA ALA A 543 -11.16 -22.26 -23.00
C ALA A 543 -12.38 -22.45 -22.07
N ARG A 544 -13.01 -23.62 -22.09
CA ARG A 544 -14.10 -23.95 -21.14
C ARG A 544 -13.61 -24.09 -19.70
N VAL A 545 -12.40 -24.62 -19.54
CA VAL A 545 -11.71 -24.73 -18.25
C VAL A 545 -10.29 -24.27 -18.41
N THR A 546 -9.85 -23.42 -17.51
CA THR A 546 -8.47 -22.92 -17.43
C THR A 546 -7.82 -23.47 -16.18
N VAL A 547 -6.63 -24.06 -16.32
CA VAL A 547 -5.82 -24.51 -15.19
C VAL A 547 -4.62 -23.58 -15.05
N GLY A 548 -4.43 -23.06 -13.86
CA GLY A 548 -3.30 -22.19 -13.54
C GLY A 548 -2.47 -22.77 -12.39
N PHE A 549 -1.17 -22.51 -12.45
CA PHE A 549 -0.27 -22.76 -11.35
C PHE A 549 0.76 -21.65 -11.19
N GLN A 550 1.25 -21.50 -9.99
CA GLN A 550 2.43 -20.71 -9.64
C GLN A 550 3.19 -21.44 -8.54
N MET A 551 4.49 -21.54 -8.70
CA MET A 551 5.41 -22.06 -7.69
C MET A 551 6.46 -21.02 -7.41
N THR A 552 6.81 -20.82 -6.14
CA THR A 552 7.79 -19.84 -5.69
C THR A 552 8.74 -20.49 -4.70
N ALA A 553 10.02 -20.20 -4.84
CA ALA A 553 11.05 -20.58 -3.88
C ALA A 553 11.78 -19.33 -3.41
N GLN A 554 11.95 -19.19 -2.10
CA GLN A 554 12.63 -18.06 -1.45
C GLN A 554 13.76 -18.58 -0.58
N PHE A 555 14.95 -18.01 -0.75
CA PHE A 555 16.18 -18.40 -0.06
C PHE A 555 16.81 -17.26 0.74
#